data_ac512961b1b84f81ef716eefe88bdba8
#
_entry.id   ac512961b1b84f81ef716eefe88bdba8
#
_cell.length_a   1.000
_cell.length_b   1.000
_cell.length_c   1.000
_cell.angle_alpha   90.00
_cell.angle_beta   90.00
_cell.angle_gamma   90.00
#
_symmetry.space_group_name_H-M   'P 1'
#
loop_
_entity.id
_entity.type
_entity.pdbx_description
1 polymer ?
#
loop_
_entity_poly.entity_id
_entity_poly.type
_entity_poly.pdbx_seq_one_letter_code
_entity_poly.pdbx_strand_id
1 'polypeptide(L)'
;LVDIEQSGFERIVKFRFSSRPGEVTEKELVVELMGRHSNILLLDRDSKVITLGRQIKDSQSRLRPIGTGDVYTSPPPLKGLVPDLSESFNSWKDNICLVPSNFKTSLRNSYQGISPTLILQIASNNYDEAINIVNRSVLNIELKVWESMYKRWNNWLSDIQQNNYTVNFDGPTDFMVWGKRNTNKKNSKIGLRLSSYYSNKLLERKLNSIWVKLSQDLKNSKDDETRKLRTQELLIKSISEYIDMQNKANNILTLQSPNKRQIIEAQKLYKEAKRKKRSRESIQTRIEFHKKKIADIENCESFMDSLIYEKGDDNNNKLESIIELKEEVEEYIC
;
A
#
# COMPACT_ATOMS: atom_id res chain seq x y z
N LEU A 1 6.48 20.53 29.35
CA LEU A 1 5.36 19.59 29.43
C LEU A 1 4.93 19.47 30.88
N VAL A 2 3.67 19.73 31.15
CA VAL A 2 3.11 19.68 32.52
C VAL A 2 2.06 18.60 32.68
N ASP A 3 1.40 18.18 31.59
CA ASP A 3 0.37 17.15 31.63
C ASP A 3 0.26 16.41 30.30
N ILE A 4 -0.19 15.14 30.36
CA ILE A 4 -0.54 14.31 29.21
C ILE A 4 -1.92 13.72 29.51
N GLU A 5 -2.89 13.99 28.65
CA GLU A 5 -4.26 13.53 28.81
C GLU A 5 -4.70 12.67 27.63
N GLN A 6 -5.36 11.55 27.94
CA GLN A 6 -6.15 10.75 26.99
C GLN A 6 -7.48 10.40 27.64
N SER A 7 -8.59 10.73 27.02
CA SER A 7 -9.93 10.45 27.53
C SER A 7 -10.38 9.05 27.14
N GLY A 8 -10.46 8.13 28.09
CA GLY A 8 -10.96 6.76 27.90
C GLY A 8 -10.30 6.04 26.72
N PHE A 9 -11.10 5.51 25.80
CA PHE A 9 -10.66 4.81 24.59
C PHE A 9 -10.52 5.73 23.37
N GLU A 10 -10.64 7.06 23.56
CA GLU A 10 -10.44 8.01 22.45
C GLU A 10 -9.01 7.95 21.92
N ARG A 11 -8.87 8.09 20.61
CA ARG A 11 -7.57 8.07 19.91
C ARG A 11 -6.99 9.48 19.78
N ILE A 12 -7.13 10.28 20.83
CA ILE A 12 -6.66 11.66 20.94
C ILE A 12 -5.80 11.74 22.17
N VAL A 13 -4.57 12.21 22.02
CA VAL A 13 -3.65 12.48 23.10
C VAL A 13 -3.33 13.95 23.11
N LYS A 14 -3.47 14.59 24.27
CA LYS A 14 -3.19 16.01 24.50
C LYS A 14 -1.97 16.18 25.38
N PHE A 15 -1.00 16.93 24.91
CA PHE A 15 0.19 17.31 25.65
C PHE A 15 0.08 18.78 26.03
N ARG A 16 0.04 19.07 27.32
CA ARG A 16 -0.10 20.45 27.84
C ARG A 16 1.25 21.01 28.24
N PHE A 17 1.46 22.26 27.84
CA PHE A 17 2.70 22.99 28.11
C PHE A 17 2.40 24.29 28.81
N SER A 18 3.20 24.59 29.86
CA SER A 18 3.27 25.90 30.53
C SER A 18 4.71 26.29 30.75
N SER A 19 4.97 27.57 31.00
CA SER A 19 6.31 28.09 31.30
C SER A 19 6.85 27.54 32.61
N ARG A 20 5.99 27.30 33.59
CA ARG A 20 6.35 26.73 34.91
C ARG A 20 5.31 25.68 35.35
N PRO A 21 5.72 24.67 36.13
CA PRO A 21 4.79 23.74 36.76
C PRO A 21 3.77 24.51 37.66
N GLY A 22 2.48 24.15 37.52
CA GLY A 22 1.38 24.77 38.29
C GLY A 22 0.80 26.03 37.68
N GLU A 23 1.38 26.58 36.61
CA GLU A 23 0.80 27.69 35.85
C GLU A 23 -0.24 27.20 34.83
N VAL A 24 -1.06 28.10 34.38
CA VAL A 24 -2.09 27.84 33.36
C VAL A 24 -1.44 27.34 32.06
N THR A 25 -2.06 26.37 31.45
CA THR A 25 -1.60 25.85 30.15
C THR A 25 -1.52 26.94 29.10
N GLU A 26 -0.35 27.13 28.52
CA GLU A 26 -0.11 28.16 27.50
C GLU A 26 -0.33 27.62 26.08
N LYS A 27 0.05 26.36 25.88
CA LYS A 27 -0.10 25.68 24.58
C LYS A 27 -0.48 24.22 24.81
N GLU A 28 -1.25 23.68 23.88
CA GLU A 28 -1.64 22.28 23.87
C GLU A 28 -1.29 21.68 22.50
N LEU A 29 -0.52 20.57 22.52
CA LEU A 29 -0.28 19.77 21.33
C LEU A 29 -1.28 18.61 21.32
N VAL A 30 -2.17 18.61 20.36
CA VAL A 30 -3.19 17.55 20.17
C VAL A 30 -2.71 16.61 19.08
N VAL A 31 -2.66 15.32 19.40
CA VAL A 31 -2.31 14.24 18.47
C VAL A 31 -3.53 13.36 18.26
N GLU A 32 -4.06 13.34 17.04
CA GLU A 32 -5.20 12.52 16.63
C GLU A 32 -4.71 11.28 15.88
N LEU A 33 -4.91 10.08 16.41
CA LEU A 33 -4.45 8.80 15.85
C LEU A 33 -5.60 8.07 15.13
N MET A 34 -5.97 8.55 13.93
CA MET A 34 -7.13 8.06 13.17
C MET A 34 -6.77 7.45 11.81
N GLY A 35 -5.64 6.75 11.74
CA GLY A 35 -5.14 6.14 10.51
C GLY A 35 -4.88 7.20 9.44
N ARG A 36 -5.51 7.09 8.27
CA ARG A 36 -5.35 8.08 7.18
C ARG A 36 -5.85 9.49 7.52
N HIS A 37 -6.63 9.62 8.57
CA HIS A 37 -7.17 10.89 9.06
C HIS A 37 -6.42 11.41 10.29
N SER A 38 -5.29 10.79 10.64
CA SER A 38 -4.43 11.29 11.72
C SER A 38 -3.97 12.70 11.46
N ASN A 39 -3.89 13.49 12.53
CA ASN A 39 -3.44 14.86 12.48
C ASN A 39 -2.68 15.23 13.75
N ILE A 40 -1.90 16.29 13.72
CA ILE A 40 -1.21 16.88 14.85
C ILE A 40 -1.48 18.38 14.80
N LEU A 41 -1.91 18.96 15.92
CA LEU A 41 -2.32 20.36 16.00
C LEU A 41 -1.67 21.01 17.22
N LEU A 42 -1.16 22.20 17.05
CA LEU A 42 -0.71 23.04 18.15
C LEU A 42 -1.77 24.12 18.41
N LEU A 43 -2.26 24.18 19.63
CA LEU A 43 -3.30 25.11 20.06
C LEU A 43 -2.72 26.16 21.00
N ASP A 44 -3.33 27.36 21.01
CA ASP A 44 -3.11 28.40 22.02
C ASP A 44 -4.00 28.21 23.27
N ARG A 45 -3.96 29.17 24.18
CA ARG A 45 -4.78 29.19 25.41
C ARG A 45 -6.30 29.20 25.16
N ASP A 46 -6.71 29.76 24.03
CA ASP A 46 -8.11 29.89 23.62
C ASP A 46 -8.55 28.70 22.74
N SER A 47 -7.76 27.61 22.70
CA SER A 47 -7.98 26.44 21.85
C SER A 47 -8.00 26.77 20.36
N LYS A 48 -7.40 27.87 19.91
CA LYS A 48 -7.23 28.19 18.49
C LYS A 48 -6.01 27.48 17.93
N VAL A 49 -6.15 26.99 16.71
CA VAL A 49 -5.08 26.29 15.98
C VAL A 49 -4.00 27.28 15.55
N ILE A 50 -2.82 27.18 16.17
CA ILE A 50 -1.62 27.94 15.78
C ILE A 50 -1.06 27.35 14.49
N THR A 51 -0.91 26.03 14.46
CA THR A 51 -0.43 25.25 13.29
C THR A 51 -0.92 23.82 13.36
N LEU A 52 -0.92 23.14 12.21
CA LEU A 52 -1.36 21.75 12.11
C LEU A 52 -0.59 21.01 11.01
N GLY A 53 -0.46 19.71 11.16
CA GLY A 53 0.23 18.84 10.19
C GLY A 53 -0.52 18.71 8.86
N ARG A 54 -1.88 18.74 8.91
CA ARG A 54 -2.72 18.64 7.72
C ARG A 54 -3.95 19.53 7.84
N GLN A 55 -4.06 20.51 6.96
CA GLN A 55 -5.26 21.32 6.83
C GLN A 55 -6.38 20.54 6.14
N ILE A 56 -7.60 20.63 6.66
CA ILE A 56 -8.79 19.96 6.13
C ILE A 56 -9.78 21.04 5.67
N LYS A 57 -9.98 21.15 4.36
CA LYS A 57 -10.89 22.13 3.75
C LYS A 57 -12.34 21.60 3.77
N ASP A 58 -13.32 22.50 3.63
CA ASP A 58 -14.76 22.15 3.51
C ASP A 58 -15.04 21.16 2.38
N SER A 59 -14.29 21.24 1.29
CA SER A 59 -14.37 20.29 0.17
C SER A 59 -13.92 18.86 0.51
N GLN A 60 -13.09 18.71 1.55
CA GLN A 60 -12.52 17.42 1.98
C GLN A 60 -13.29 16.79 3.14
N SER A 61 -13.92 17.60 3.98
CA SER A 61 -14.77 17.14 5.08
C SER A 61 -15.86 18.17 5.36
N ARG A 62 -17.11 17.74 5.24
CA ARG A 62 -18.27 18.55 5.65
C ARG A 62 -18.51 18.51 7.16
N LEU A 63 -17.97 17.49 7.84
CA LEU A 63 -18.20 17.27 9.27
C LEU A 63 -17.25 18.07 10.14
N ARG A 64 -16.00 18.25 9.68
CA ARG A 64 -14.95 18.87 10.50
C ARG A 64 -13.85 19.47 9.61
N PRO A 65 -14.12 20.56 8.91
CA PRO A 65 -13.05 21.37 8.35
C PRO A 65 -12.21 21.95 9.48
N ILE A 66 -10.91 22.05 9.35
CA ILE A 66 -10.02 22.64 10.33
C ILE A 66 -8.77 23.19 9.66
N GLY A 67 -8.46 24.45 9.97
CA GLY A 67 -7.31 25.19 9.48
C GLY A 67 -6.63 26.01 10.57
N THR A 68 -5.58 26.72 10.21
CA THR A 68 -4.90 27.67 11.10
C THR A 68 -5.84 28.82 11.46
N GLY A 69 -5.93 29.16 12.75
CA GLY A 69 -6.80 30.19 13.28
C GLY A 69 -8.19 29.71 13.70
N ASP A 70 -8.61 28.51 13.30
CA ASP A 70 -9.89 27.94 13.71
C ASP A 70 -9.84 27.49 15.18
N VAL A 71 -11.01 27.49 15.82
CA VAL A 71 -11.15 26.91 17.17
C VAL A 71 -11.18 25.37 17.03
N TYR A 72 -10.34 24.71 17.81
CA TYR A 72 -10.30 23.26 17.83
C TYR A 72 -11.61 22.65 18.32
N THR A 73 -12.16 21.76 17.54
CA THR A 73 -13.29 20.91 17.92
C THR A 73 -12.84 19.45 17.89
N SER A 74 -13.16 18.69 18.93
CA SER A 74 -12.84 17.26 18.95
C SER A 74 -13.56 16.51 17.83
N PRO A 75 -12.97 15.45 17.28
CA PRO A 75 -13.70 14.55 16.40
C PRO A 75 -14.98 14.01 17.04
N PRO A 76 -15.95 13.55 16.23
CA PRO A 76 -17.15 12.93 16.77
C PRO A 76 -16.79 11.80 17.74
N PRO A 77 -17.45 11.69 18.89
CA PRO A 77 -17.15 10.70 19.90
C PRO A 77 -17.35 9.28 19.37
N LEU A 78 -16.63 8.34 19.95
CA LEU A 78 -16.79 6.94 19.64
C LEU A 78 -18.22 6.47 19.97
N LYS A 79 -18.79 5.62 19.13
CA LYS A 79 -20.12 5.03 19.34
C LYS A 79 -19.99 3.71 20.09
N GLY A 80 -21.05 3.33 20.80
CA GLY A 80 -21.15 2.09 21.57
C GLY A 80 -20.90 2.28 23.06
N LEU A 81 -20.99 1.19 23.81
CA LEU A 81 -20.77 1.15 25.25
C LEU A 81 -19.28 1.31 25.56
N VAL A 82 -18.97 1.93 26.68
CA VAL A 82 -17.60 1.94 27.19
C VAL A 82 -17.29 0.54 27.75
N PRO A 83 -16.21 -0.13 27.32
CA PRO A 83 -15.80 -1.41 27.89
C PRO A 83 -15.58 -1.29 29.42
N ASP A 84 -16.21 -2.16 30.19
CA ASP A 84 -16.12 -2.16 31.66
C ASP A 84 -15.76 -3.57 32.16
N LEU A 85 -14.77 -3.65 33.07
CA LEU A 85 -14.33 -4.90 33.69
C LEU A 85 -15.39 -5.48 34.65
N SER A 86 -16.28 -4.65 35.17
CA SER A 86 -17.37 -5.07 36.08
C SER A 86 -18.56 -5.71 35.35
N GLU A 87 -18.59 -5.62 34.00
CA GLU A 87 -19.70 -6.17 33.21
C GLU A 87 -19.72 -7.71 33.28
N SER A 88 -20.92 -8.27 33.53
CA SER A 88 -21.08 -9.72 33.62
C SER A 88 -20.99 -10.38 32.22
N PHE A 89 -20.65 -11.68 32.21
CA PHE A 89 -20.63 -12.48 30.98
C PHE A 89 -21.95 -12.42 30.19
N ASN A 90 -23.09 -12.54 30.89
CA ASN A 90 -24.40 -12.52 30.23
C ASN A 90 -24.66 -11.13 29.59
N SER A 91 -24.46 -10.05 30.35
CA SER A 91 -24.65 -8.69 29.84
C SER A 91 -23.75 -8.41 28.62
N TRP A 92 -22.46 -8.77 28.71
CA TRP A 92 -21.50 -8.62 27.61
C TRP A 92 -21.94 -9.38 26.35
N LYS A 93 -22.36 -10.64 26.50
CA LYS A 93 -22.83 -11.45 25.39
C LYS A 93 -24.14 -10.91 24.81
N ASP A 94 -25.11 -10.53 25.66
CA ASP A 94 -26.39 -9.99 25.21
C ASP A 94 -26.23 -8.68 24.44
N ASN A 95 -25.35 -7.78 24.89
CA ASN A 95 -25.02 -6.56 24.18
C ASN A 95 -24.43 -6.80 22.79
N ILE A 96 -23.60 -7.83 22.62
CA ILE A 96 -23.04 -8.20 21.32
C ILE A 96 -24.09 -8.86 20.43
N CYS A 97 -25.00 -9.63 21.00
CA CYS A 97 -26.05 -10.37 20.29
C CYS A 97 -27.30 -9.53 19.97
N LEU A 98 -27.40 -8.29 20.43
CA LEU A 98 -28.57 -7.41 20.25
C LEU A 98 -28.98 -7.28 18.78
N VAL A 99 -28.00 -7.15 17.86
CA VAL A 99 -28.24 -7.14 16.42
C VAL A 99 -27.52 -8.34 15.79
N PRO A 100 -28.27 -9.35 15.31
CA PRO A 100 -27.68 -10.53 14.69
C PRO A 100 -26.85 -10.18 13.47
N SER A 101 -25.53 -10.32 13.63
CA SER A 101 -24.55 -10.15 12.55
C SER A 101 -23.32 -11.05 12.80
N ASN A 102 -22.25 -10.89 12.02
CA ASN A 102 -21.02 -11.58 12.34
C ASN A 102 -20.35 -10.97 13.59
N PHE A 103 -19.57 -11.77 14.33
CA PHE A 103 -18.95 -11.36 15.59
C PHE A 103 -18.15 -10.07 15.46
N LYS A 104 -17.38 -9.91 14.34
CA LYS A 104 -16.59 -8.71 14.06
C LYS A 104 -17.45 -7.44 14.05
N THR A 105 -18.56 -7.47 13.34
CA THR A 105 -19.47 -6.33 13.20
C THR A 105 -20.21 -6.06 14.50
N SER A 106 -20.73 -7.10 15.17
CA SER A 106 -21.45 -6.98 16.41
C SER A 106 -20.57 -6.37 17.51
N LEU A 107 -19.40 -6.94 17.78
CA LEU A 107 -18.49 -6.44 18.83
C LEU A 107 -18.07 -4.99 18.59
N ARG A 108 -17.75 -4.64 17.33
CA ARG A 108 -17.36 -3.28 16.95
C ARG A 108 -18.48 -2.25 17.11
N ASN A 109 -19.71 -2.66 16.89
CA ASN A 109 -20.87 -1.77 17.02
C ASN A 109 -21.33 -1.63 18.47
N SER A 110 -21.12 -2.67 19.29
CA SER A 110 -21.54 -2.67 20.68
C SER A 110 -20.62 -1.86 21.60
N TYR A 111 -19.31 -1.90 21.34
CA TYR A 111 -18.33 -1.28 22.26
C TYR A 111 -17.40 -0.28 21.57
N GLN A 112 -17.00 0.75 22.34
CA GLN A 112 -16.06 1.78 21.92
C GLN A 112 -14.63 1.25 21.85
N GLY A 113 -13.80 1.86 21.02
CA GLY A 113 -12.36 1.62 20.97
C GLY A 113 -11.92 0.28 20.38
N ILE A 114 -12.86 -0.52 19.86
CA ILE A 114 -12.60 -1.86 19.34
C ILE A 114 -12.00 -1.80 17.94
N SER A 115 -10.72 -2.15 17.82
CA SER A 115 -10.02 -2.24 16.54
C SER A 115 -10.21 -3.63 15.89
N PRO A 116 -10.09 -3.73 14.55
CA PRO A 116 -10.10 -5.03 13.87
C PRO A 116 -9.06 -6.02 14.42
N THR A 117 -7.89 -5.53 14.79
CA THR A 117 -6.80 -6.32 15.38
C THR A 117 -7.20 -6.87 16.75
N LEU A 118 -7.79 -6.04 17.62
CA LEU A 118 -8.26 -6.47 18.94
C LEU A 118 -9.35 -7.53 18.82
N ILE A 119 -10.26 -7.42 17.86
CA ILE A 119 -11.31 -8.41 17.63
C ILE A 119 -10.72 -9.79 17.36
N LEU A 120 -9.68 -9.89 16.52
CA LEU A 120 -8.99 -11.15 16.27
C LEU A 120 -8.34 -11.71 17.54
N GLN A 121 -7.68 -10.85 18.33
CA GLN A 121 -7.04 -11.21 19.59
C GLN A 121 -8.04 -11.71 20.64
N ILE A 122 -9.24 -11.12 20.69
CA ILE A 122 -10.34 -11.59 21.57
C ILE A 122 -10.93 -12.89 21.05
N ALA A 123 -11.05 -13.06 19.74
CA ALA A 123 -11.66 -14.26 19.16
C ALA A 123 -10.84 -15.53 19.46
N SER A 124 -9.55 -15.57 19.17
CA SER A 124 -8.67 -16.70 19.48
C SER A 124 -7.22 -16.29 19.59
N ASN A 125 -6.39 -17.18 20.17
CA ASN A 125 -4.92 -17.09 20.12
C ASN A 125 -4.32 -17.63 18.82
N ASN A 126 -5.09 -18.39 18.04
CA ASN A 126 -4.70 -18.92 16.73
C ASN A 126 -5.34 -18.07 15.63
N TYR A 127 -4.57 -17.72 14.58
CA TYR A 127 -5.03 -16.85 13.50
C TYR A 127 -6.21 -17.46 12.71
N ASP A 128 -6.10 -18.71 12.28
CA ASP A 128 -7.12 -19.36 11.43
C ASP A 128 -8.44 -19.54 12.19
N GLU A 129 -8.34 -19.91 13.46
CA GLU A 129 -9.49 -20.00 14.36
C GLU A 129 -10.12 -18.62 14.59
N ALA A 130 -9.31 -17.59 14.82
CA ALA A 130 -9.79 -16.22 14.99
C ALA A 130 -10.55 -15.74 13.76
N ILE A 131 -10.00 -15.94 12.54
CA ILE A 131 -10.66 -15.58 11.28
C ILE A 131 -12.00 -16.32 11.13
N ASN A 132 -12.06 -17.59 11.48
CA ASN A 132 -13.29 -18.36 11.42
C ASN A 132 -14.35 -17.79 12.39
N ILE A 133 -13.98 -17.52 13.65
CA ILE A 133 -14.89 -16.98 14.66
C ILE A 133 -15.40 -15.59 14.28
N VAL A 134 -14.53 -14.67 13.84
CA VAL A 134 -14.93 -13.28 13.56
C VAL A 134 -15.91 -13.15 12.40
N ASN A 135 -15.90 -14.10 11.47
CA ASN A 135 -16.83 -14.15 10.33
C ASN A 135 -18.10 -14.93 10.61
N ARG A 136 -18.15 -15.68 11.72
CA ARG A 136 -19.32 -16.48 12.12
C ARG A 136 -20.42 -15.57 12.68
N SER A 137 -21.69 -15.90 12.39
CA SER A 137 -22.84 -15.23 13.01
C SER A 137 -22.79 -15.43 14.53
N VAL A 138 -23.08 -14.38 15.30
CA VAL A 138 -23.13 -14.42 16.77
C VAL A 138 -24.12 -15.47 17.30
N LEU A 139 -25.17 -15.81 16.56
CA LEU A 139 -26.16 -16.82 16.90
C LEU A 139 -25.59 -18.25 16.79
N ASN A 140 -24.54 -18.47 16.02
CA ASN A 140 -23.96 -19.77 15.73
C ASN A 140 -22.66 -20.03 16.50
N ILE A 141 -22.31 -19.19 17.46
CA ILE A 141 -21.12 -19.35 18.30
C ILE A 141 -21.48 -20.19 19.53
N GLU A 142 -20.71 -21.26 19.76
CA GLU A 142 -20.88 -22.15 20.89
C GLU A 142 -20.57 -21.47 22.21
N LEU A 143 -21.25 -21.89 23.30
CA LEU A 143 -21.07 -21.29 24.62
C LEU A 143 -19.64 -21.33 25.12
N LYS A 144 -18.91 -22.43 24.90
CA LYS A 144 -17.50 -22.57 25.30
C LYS A 144 -16.60 -21.54 24.60
N VAL A 145 -16.90 -21.21 23.33
CA VAL A 145 -16.15 -20.18 22.58
C VAL A 145 -16.47 -18.81 23.16
N TRP A 146 -17.73 -18.52 23.49
CA TRP A 146 -18.12 -17.27 24.16
C TRP A 146 -17.40 -17.08 25.50
N GLU A 147 -17.34 -18.10 26.34
CA GLU A 147 -16.63 -18.06 27.63
C GLU A 147 -15.15 -17.80 27.44
N SER A 148 -14.55 -18.44 26.46
CA SER A 148 -13.12 -18.22 26.11
C SER A 148 -12.86 -16.80 25.62
N MET A 149 -13.74 -16.22 24.78
CA MET A 149 -13.66 -14.85 24.32
C MET A 149 -13.84 -13.84 25.47
N TYR A 150 -14.82 -14.07 26.35
CA TYR A 150 -15.02 -13.22 27.52
C TYR A 150 -13.83 -13.24 28.48
N LYS A 151 -13.20 -14.41 28.70
CA LYS A 151 -11.97 -14.49 29.48
C LYS A 151 -10.85 -13.63 28.88
N ARG A 152 -10.69 -13.64 27.53
CA ARG A 152 -9.72 -12.78 26.85
C ARG A 152 -10.09 -11.30 26.94
N TRP A 153 -11.38 -10.97 26.82
CA TRP A 153 -11.92 -9.63 27.03
C TRP A 153 -11.55 -9.08 28.41
N ASN A 154 -11.82 -9.83 29.47
CA ASN A 154 -11.48 -9.41 30.83
C ASN A 154 -9.97 -9.31 31.07
N ASN A 155 -9.17 -10.20 30.50
CA ASN A 155 -7.72 -10.10 30.59
C ASN A 155 -7.20 -8.82 29.94
N TRP A 156 -7.72 -8.47 28.77
CA TRP A 156 -7.38 -7.24 28.08
C TRP A 156 -7.74 -6.00 28.91
N LEU A 157 -8.95 -5.92 29.45
CA LEU A 157 -9.37 -4.81 30.30
C LEU A 157 -8.57 -4.72 31.60
N SER A 158 -8.30 -5.85 32.24
CA SER A 158 -7.48 -5.92 33.45
C SER A 158 -6.06 -5.40 33.21
N ASP A 159 -5.43 -5.80 32.10
CA ASP A 159 -4.09 -5.34 31.76
C ASP A 159 -4.06 -3.82 31.49
N ILE A 160 -5.10 -3.27 30.86
CA ILE A 160 -5.24 -1.81 30.70
C ILE A 160 -5.38 -1.12 32.04
N GLN A 161 -6.28 -1.57 32.89
CA GLN A 161 -6.55 -0.94 34.17
C GLN A 161 -5.33 -0.98 35.11
N GLN A 162 -4.54 -2.06 35.04
CA GLN A 162 -3.34 -2.23 35.83
C GLN A 162 -2.10 -1.61 35.18
N ASN A 163 -2.21 -0.99 34.02
CA ASN A 163 -1.08 -0.52 33.19
C ASN A 163 -0.04 -1.62 32.93
N ASN A 164 -0.49 -2.87 32.78
CA ASN A 164 0.35 -4.04 32.62
C ASN A 164 0.55 -4.37 31.14
N TYR A 165 1.30 -3.54 30.44
CA TYR A 165 1.54 -3.68 29.00
C TYR A 165 2.79 -4.54 28.72
N THR A 166 2.63 -5.52 27.82
CA THR A 166 3.72 -6.37 27.33
C THR A 166 3.60 -6.54 25.82
N VAL A 167 4.70 -6.48 25.08
CA VAL A 167 4.65 -6.75 23.63
C VAL A 167 4.92 -8.23 23.37
N ASN A 168 3.93 -8.91 22.82
CA ASN A 168 3.97 -10.30 22.37
C ASN A 168 3.81 -10.37 20.86
N PHE A 169 4.62 -11.20 20.20
CA PHE A 169 4.51 -11.49 18.77
C PHE A 169 3.88 -12.88 18.51
N ASP A 170 3.59 -13.62 19.59
CA ASP A 170 2.96 -14.95 19.55
C ASP A 170 1.44 -14.78 19.68
N GLY A 171 0.73 -14.61 18.57
CA GLY A 171 -0.73 -14.42 18.61
C GLY A 171 -1.34 -14.38 17.22
N PRO A 172 -2.67 -14.15 17.13
CA PRO A 172 -3.39 -14.10 15.86
C PRO A 172 -3.12 -12.84 15.06
N THR A 173 -2.27 -11.95 15.53
CA THR A 173 -1.94 -10.68 14.90
C THR A 173 -0.43 -10.41 14.97
N ASP A 174 0.06 -9.48 14.17
CA ASP A 174 1.48 -9.14 14.08
C ASP A 174 2.11 -8.86 15.45
N PHE A 175 1.35 -8.28 16.39
CA PHE A 175 1.73 -8.13 17.80
C PHE A 175 0.51 -7.93 18.69
N MET A 176 0.70 -8.20 19.98
CA MET A 176 -0.26 -7.89 21.06
C MET A 176 0.47 -7.09 22.13
N VAL A 177 -0.21 -6.13 22.77
CA VAL A 177 0.35 -5.31 23.87
C VAL A 177 -0.16 -5.72 25.25
N TRP A 178 -0.91 -6.82 25.33
CA TRP A 178 -1.53 -7.37 26.54
C TRP A 178 -1.40 -8.90 26.56
N GLY A 179 -1.73 -9.52 27.69
CA GLY A 179 -1.66 -10.97 27.88
C GLY A 179 -0.41 -11.46 28.60
N LYS A 180 -0.23 -12.77 28.70
CA LYS A 180 0.82 -13.39 29.53
C LYS A 180 2.21 -12.90 29.18
N ARG A 181 2.96 -12.49 30.22
CA ARG A 181 4.38 -12.20 30.13
C ARG A 181 5.14 -13.45 29.71
N ASN A 182 5.84 -13.39 28.63
CA ASN A 182 6.89 -14.36 28.32
C ASN A 182 8.09 -14.03 29.23
N THR A 183 8.22 -14.77 30.33
CA THR A 183 9.16 -14.49 31.45
C THR A 183 10.64 -14.52 31.04
N ASN A 184 10.95 -14.99 29.82
CA ASN A 184 12.32 -15.16 29.34
C ASN A 184 12.91 -13.98 28.58
N LYS A 185 12.19 -12.88 28.33
CA LYS A 185 12.73 -11.69 27.69
C LYS A 185 12.68 -10.50 28.64
N LYS A 186 13.84 -10.25 29.32
CA LYS A 186 14.09 -9.07 30.14
C LYS A 186 13.59 -7.78 29.48
N ASN A 187 12.77 -7.03 30.24
CA ASN A 187 12.50 -5.57 30.20
C ASN A 187 13.00 -4.75 29.00
N SER A 188 12.71 -5.14 27.78
CA SER A 188 12.86 -4.20 26.67
C SER A 188 11.68 -3.22 26.71
N LYS A 189 11.97 -1.93 26.78
CA LYS A 189 10.95 -0.87 26.78
C LYS A 189 9.98 -1.06 25.61
N ILE A 190 8.69 -1.12 25.89
CA ILE A 190 7.62 -1.34 24.90
C ILE A 190 7.80 -0.42 23.69
N GLY A 191 8.12 0.86 23.96
CA GLY A 191 8.34 1.86 22.91
C GLY A 191 9.45 1.47 21.93
N LEU A 192 10.56 0.88 22.40
CA LEU A 192 11.64 0.44 21.51
C LEU A 192 11.21 -0.74 20.62
N ARG A 193 10.45 -1.69 21.17
CA ARG A 193 9.94 -2.84 20.41
C ARG A 193 8.93 -2.41 19.35
N LEU A 194 8.00 -1.54 19.70
CA LEU A 194 7.04 -0.99 18.76
C LEU A 194 7.72 -0.11 17.70
N SER A 195 8.72 0.69 18.10
CA SER A 195 9.50 1.49 17.16
C SER A 195 10.19 0.61 16.12
N SER A 196 10.89 -0.44 16.55
CA SER A 196 11.54 -1.39 15.64
C SER A 196 10.53 -2.08 14.71
N TYR A 197 9.39 -2.55 15.25
CA TYR A 197 8.33 -3.16 14.46
C TYR A 197 7.77 -2.20 13.39
N TYR A 198 7.42 -0.97 13.79
CA TYR A 198 6.84 0.00 12.85
C TYR A 198 7.86 0.52 11.83
N SER A 199 9.14 0.64 12.20
CA SER A 199 10.20 1.00 11.26
C SER A 199 10.31 -0.05 10.14
N ASN A 200 10.37 -1.33 10.51
CA ASN A 200 10.39 -2.42 9.52
C ASN A 200 9.13 -2.41 8.64
N LYS A 201 7.95 -2.24 9.24
CA LYS A 201 6.68 -2.20 8.50
C LYS A 201 6.58 -1.00 7.56
N LEU A 202 7.16 0.14 7.91
CA LEU A 202 7.25 1.32 7.03
C LEU A 202 8.20 1.06 5.85
N LEU A 203 9.33 0.41 6.10
CA LEU A 203 10.27 -0.01 5.04
C LEU A 203 9.60 -0.98 4.07
N GLU A 204 8.92 -2.01 4.57
CA GLU A 204 8.16 -2.95 3.73
C GLU A 204 7.10 -2.26 2.87
N ARG A 205 6.36 -1.32 3.45
CA ARG A 205 5.35 -0.55 2.71
C ARG A 205 5.99 0.33 1.62
N LYS A 206 7.12 0.98 1.93
CA LYS A 206 7.85 1.79 0.97
C LYS A 206 8.36 0.94 -0.18
N LEU A 207 8.98 -0.21 0.13
CA LEU A 207 9.46 -1.18 -0.84
C LEU A 207 8.32 -1.67 -1.75
N ASN A 208 7.20 -2.13 -1.17
CA ASN A 208 6.04 -2.58 -1.92
C ASN A 208 5.44 -1.47 -2.81
N SER A 209 5.41 -0.23 -2.33
CA SER A 209 4.90 0.91 -3.11
C SER A 209 5.76 1.19 -4.34
N ILE A 210 7.09 1.18 -4.18
CA ILE A 210 8.03 1.36 -5.30
C ILE A 210 7.93 0.17 -6.26
N TRP A 211 7.89 -1.04 -5.71
CA TRP A 211 7.75 -2.28 -6.48
C TRP A 211 6.53 -2.25 -7.42
N VAL A 212 5.34 -2.00 -6.85
CA VAL A 212 4.09 -1.98 -7.63
C VAL A 212 4.14 -0.93 -8.74
N LYS A 213 4.68 0.27 -8.42
CA LYS A 213 4.82 1.33 -9.41
C LYS A 213 5.78 0.92 -10.53
N LEU A 214 6.97 0.45 -10.19
CA LEU A 214 7.99 0.05 -11.14
C LEU A 214 7.53 -1.11 -12.04
N SER A 215 6.88 -2.14 -11.45
CA SER A 215 6.29 -3.24 -12.23
C SER A 215 5.26 -2.75 -13.24
N GLN A 216 4.43 -1.76 -12.87
CA GLN A 216 3.44 -1.19 -13.78
C GLN A 216 4.10 -0.38 -14.89
N ASP A 217 5.13 0.40 -14.58
CA ASP A 217 5.86 1.22 -15.54
C ASP A 217 6.61 0.34 -16.55
N LEU A 218 7.31 -0.72 -16.09
CA LEU A 218 7.96 -1.71 -16.96
C LEU A 218 6.95 -2.41 -17.87
N LYS A 219 5.83 -2.86 -17.33
CA LYS A 219 4.76 -3.49 -18.12
C LYS A 219 4.23 -2.56 -19.21
N ASN A 220 3.93 -1.31 -18.88
CA ASN A 220 3.44 -0.33 -19.84
C ASN A 220 4.45 -0.06 -20.95
N SER A 221 5.74 0.07 -20.59
CA SER A 221 6.83 0.26 -21.54
C SER A 221 6.98 -0.95 -22.46
N LYS A 222 6.93 -2.18 -21.92
CA LYS A 222 6.98 -3.42 -22.69
C LYS A 222 5.82 -3.55 -23.68
N ASP A 223 4.62 -3.25 -23.25
CA ASP A 223 3.42 -3.29 -24.09
C ASP A 223 3.53 -2.27 -25.25
N ASP A 224 4.06 -1.08 -24.96
CA ASP A 224 4.26 -0.04 -25.97
C ASP A 224 5.34 -0.43 -27.00
N GLU A 225 6.50 -0.92 -26.55
CA GLU A 225 7.58 -1.37 -27.44
C GLU A 225 7.13 -2.60 -28.26
N THR A 226 6.34 -3.51 -27.68
CA THR A 226 5.77 -4.66 -28.41
C THR A 226 4.81 -4.20 -29.51
N ARG A 227 4.00 -3.18 -29.27
CA ARG A 227 3.10 -2.59 -30.31
C ARG A 227 3.92 -1.96 -31.43
N LYS A 228 4.97 -1.20 -31.08
CA LYS A 228 5.88 -0.59 -32.06
C LYS A 228 6.56 -1.67 -32.91
N LEU A 229 7.08 -2.71 -32.27
CA LEU A 229 7.71 -3.86 -32.95
C LEU A 229 6.77 -4.50 -33.95
N ARG A 230 5.54 -4.85 -33.55
CA ARG A 230 4.51 -5.44 -34.44
C ARG A 230 4.24 -4.55 -35.63
N THR A 231 4.15 -3.24 -35.43
CA THR A 231 3.93 -2.29 -36.52
C THR A 231 5.09 -2.33 -37.53
N GLN A 232 6.35 -2.38 -37.07
CA GLN A 232 7.51 -2.48 -37.95
C GLN A 232 7.57 -3.83 -38.68
N GLU A 233 7.23 -4.93 -38.01
CA GLU A 233 7.16 -6.25 -38.62
C GLU A 233 6.09 -6.36 -39.72
N LEU A 234 4.93 -5.72 -39.54
CA LEU A 234 3.90 -5.61 -40.59
C LEU A 234 4.40 -4.79 -41.79
N LEU A 235 5.11 -3.69 -41.51
CA LEU A 235 5.71 -2.87 -42.59
C LEU A 235 6.76 -3.65 -43.39
N ILE A 236 7.61 -4.44 -42.77
CA ILE A 236 8.59 -5.29 -43.46
C ILE A 236 7.91 -6.31 -44.38
N LYS A 237 6.83 -6.93 -43.92
CA LYS A 237 6.04 -7.87 -44.75
C LYS A 237 5.50 -7.19 -46.02
N SER A 238 4.99 -5.97 -45.88
CA SER A 238 4.45 -5.21 -47.02
C SER A 238 5.52 -4.75 -48.01
N ILE A 239 6.79 -4.69 -47.59
CA ILE A 239 7.93 -4.25 -48.40
C ILE A 239 8.63 -5.44 -49.10
N SER A 240 8.39 -6.67 -48.68
CA SER A 240 9.03 -7.88 -49.25
C SER A 240 8.84 -8.04 -50.79
N GLU A 241 7.82 -7.36 -51.34
CA GLU A 241 7.52 -7.35 -52.78
C GLU A 241 8.61 -6.64 -53.68
N TYR A 242 9.64 -5.98 -53.08
CA TYR A 242 10.66 -5.29 -53.89
C TYR A 242 11.47 -6.27 -54.79
N ILE A 243 11.61 -7.49 -54.36
CA ILE A 243 12.29 -8.59 -55.12
C ILE A 243 11.45 -8.90 -56.37
N ASP A 244 10.13 -9.01 -56.23
CA ASP A 244 9.24 -9.29 -57.35
C ASP A 244 9.23 -8.14 -58.35
N MET A 245 9.30 -6.89 -57.87
CA MET A 245 9.45 -5.73 -58.73
C MET A 245 10.78 -5.75 -59.50
N GLN A 246 11.88 -6.12 -58.84
CA GLN A 246 13.16 -6.28 -59.52
C GLN A 246 13.10 -7.39 -60.56
N ASN A 247 12.50 -8.53 -60.25
CA ASN A 247 12.35 -9.66 -61.18
C ASN A 247 11.47 -9.25 -62.38
N LYS A 248 10.37 -8.55 -62.16
CA LYS A 248 9.52 -7.99 -63.23
C LYS A 248 10.29 -7.03 -64.13
N ALA A 249 11.11 -6.14 -63.54
CA ALA A 249 11.95 -5.19 -64.27
C ALA A 249 13.02 -5.94 -65.10
N ASN A 250 13.66 -6.96 -64.54
CA ASN A 250 14.62 -7.82 -65.21
C ASN A 250 13.98 -8.52 -66.43
N ASN A 251 12.78 -9.15 -66.24
CA ASN A 251 12.07 -9.84 -67.31
C ASN A 251 11.70 -8.92 -68.47
N ILE A 252 11.35 -7.66 -68.18
CA ILE A 252 11.06 -6.66 -69.23
C ILE A 252 12.33 -6.33 -70.03
N LEU A 253 13.48 -6.19 -69.39
CA LEU A 253 14.73 -5.83 -70.03
C LEU A 253 15.41 -6.98 -70.78
N THR A 254 15.05 -8.22 -70.44
CA THR A 254 15.59 -9.44 -71.14
C THR A 254 14.79 -9.81 -72.38
N LEU A 255 13.73 -9.05 -72.78
CA LEU A 255 13.06 -9.22 -74.04
C LEU A 255 13.99 -8.90 -75.21
N GLN A 256 13.87 -9.66 -76.34
CA GLN A 256 14.76 -9.52 -77.50
C GLN A 256 14.73 -8.09 -78.18
N SER A 257 13.66 -7.31 -77.95
CA SER A 257 13.55 -5.90 -78.45
C SER A 257 12.55 -5.13 -77.62
N PRO A 258 12.91 -4.64 -76.41
CA PRO A 258 12.00 -3.89 -75.56
C PRO A 258 11.72 -2.52 -76.17
N ASN A 259 10.44 -2.13 -76.26
CA ASN A 259 10.05 -0.81 -76.77
C ASN A 259 10.33 0.27 -75.72
N LYS A 260 10.31 1.58 -76.15
CA LYS A 260 10.61 2.71 -75.26
C LYS A 260 9.67 2.73 -73.99
N ARG A 261 8.42 2.34 -74.10
CA ARG A 261 7.47 2.31 -72.96
C ARG A 261 7.85 1.24 -71.97
N GLN A 262 8.28 0.03 -72.41
CA GLN A 262 8.75 -1.06 -71.55
C GLN A 262 10.05 -0.69 -70.83
N ILE A 263 10.96 0.03 -71.46
CA ILE A 263 12.21 0.46 -70.85
C ILE A 263 11.88 1.50 -69.71
N ILE A 264 10.97 2.44 -69.98
CA ILE A 264 10.54 3.42 -68.92
C ILE A 264 9.85 2.70 -67.78
N GLU A 265 9.01 1.70 -68.04
CA GLU A 265 8.38 0.89 -67.00
C GLU A 265 9.38 0.12 -66.15
N ALA A 266 10.35 -0.53 -66.76
CA ALA A 266 11.41 -1.25 -66.05
C ALA A 266 12.26 -0.28 -65.19
N GLN A 267 12.59 0.91 -65.67
CA GLN A 267 13.28 1.93 -64.92
C GLN A 267 12.46 2.42 -63.72
N LYS A 268 11.14 2.59 -63.87
CA LYS A 268 10.26 2.93 -62.76
C LYS A 268 10.24 1.86 -61.70
N LEU A 269 10.07 0.57 -62.10
CA LEU A 269 10.09 -0.56 -61.18
C LEU A 269 11.41 -0.71 -60.45
N TYR A 270 12.57 -0.49 -61.10
CA TYR A 270 13.86 -0.46 -60.42
C TYR A 270 13.99 0.69 -59.42
N LYS A 271 13.51 1.89 -59.76
CA LYS A 271 13.54 3.03 -58.83
C LYS A 271 12.68 2.74 -57.59
N GLU A 272 11.50 2.17 -57.77
CA GLU A 272 10.60 1.78 -56.68
C GLU A 272 11.20 0.63 -55.84
N ALA A 273 11.76 -0.41 -56.48
CA ALA A 273 12.44 -1.47 -55.80
C ALA A 273 13.62 -1.00 -54.95
N LYS A 274 14.45 -0.08 -55.50
CA LYS A 274 15.56 0.54 -54.75
C LYS A 274 15.08 1.33 -53.56
N ARG A 275 13.96 2.09 -53.68
CA ARG A 275 13.35 2.83 -52.57
C ARG A 275 12.84 1.87 -51.50
N LYS A 276 12.12 0.81 -51.89
CA LYS A 276 11.62 -0.21 -50.95
C LYS A 276 12.76 -0.94 -50.23
N LYS A 277 13.86 -1.30 -50.91
CA LYS A 277 15.05 -1.92 -50.32
C LYS A 277 15.66 -1.07 -49.21
N ARG A 278 15.87 0.25 -49.49
CA ARG A 278 16.42 1.19 -48.49
C ARG A 278 15.47 1.33 -47.26
N SER A 279 14.17 1.40 -47.50
CA SER A 279 13.18 1.45 -46.42
C SER A 279 13.23 0.17 -45.56
N ARG A 280 13.44 -1.02 -46.16
CA ARG A 280 13.59 -2.28 -45.44
C ARG A 280 14.79 -2.27 -44.50
N GLU A 281 15.95 -1.80 -44.92
CA GLU A 281 17.14 -1.71 -44.07
C GLU A 281 16.89 -0.81 -42.84
N SER A 282 16.28 0.36 -43.03
CA SER A 282 15.92 1.28 -41.96
C SER A 282 14.89 0.67 -40.98
N ILE A 283 13.90 -0.09 -41.50
CA ILE A 283 12.91 -0.75 -40.66
C ILE A 283 13.54 -1.91 -39.89
N GLN A 284 14.45 -2.67 -40.50
CA GLN A 284 15.16 -3.75 -39.83
C GLN A 284 15.95 -3.25 -38.63
N THR A 285 16.67 -2.14 -38.77
CA THR A 285 17.38 -1.49 -37.65
C THR A 285 16.44 -1.09 -36.52
N ARG A 286 15.22 -0.58 -36.84
CA ARG A 286 14.22 -0.25 -35.82
C ARG A 286 13.68 -1.50 -35.13
N ILE A 287 13.46 -2.59 -35.85
CA ILE A 287 13.06 -3.89 -35.26
C ILE A 287 14.09 -4.36 -34.25
N GLU A 288 15.37 -4.32 -34.59
CA GLU A 288 16.46 -4.72 -33.71
C GLU A 288 16.52 -3.82 -32.48
N PHE A 289 16.33 -2.51 -32.63
CA PHE A 289 16.24 -1.58 -31.53
C PHE A 289 15.09 -1.91 -30.57
N HIS A 290 13.86 -2.11 -31.09
CA HIS A 290 12.72 -2.46 -30.25
C HIS A 290 12.88 -3.82 -29.55
N LYS A 291 13.46 -4.83 -30.25
CA LYS A 291 13.75 -6.13 -29.64
C LYS A 291 14.77 -6.01 -28.51
N LYS A 292 15.83 -5.22 -28.70
CA LYS A 292 16.81 -4.97 -27.65
C LYS A 292 16.15 -4.30 -26.44
N LYS A 293 15.34 -3.27 -26.67
CA LYS A 293 14.65 -2.55 -25.58
C LYS A 293 13.71 -3.45 -24.80
N ILE A 294 12.98 -4.35 -25.47
CA ILE A 294 12.15 -5.37 -24.81
C ILE A 294 13.00 -6.33 -23.96
N ALA A 295 14.14 -6.79 -24.47
CA ALA A 295 15.03 -7.66 -23.72
C ALA A 295 15.62 -6.96 -22.47
N ASP A 296 15.97 -5.68 -22.58
CA ASP A 296 16.45 -4.88 -21.45
C ASP A 296 15.35 -4.77 -20.36
N ILE A 297 14.09 -4.54 -20.76
CA ILE A 297 12.93 -4.53 -19.83
C ILE A 297 12.77 -5.89 -19.15
N GLU A 298 12.87 -7.02 -19.90
CA GLU A 298 12.77 -8.37 -19.36
C GLU A 298 13.89 -8.70 -18.36
N ASN A 299 15.08 -8.17 -18.59
CA ASN A 299 16.19 -8.27 -17.64
C ASN A 299 15.89 -7.52 -16.33
N CYS A 300 15.31 -6.33 -16.41
CA CYS A 300 14.86 -5.57 -15.23
C CYS A 300 13.75 -6.29 -14.46
N GLU A 301 12.75 -6.87 -15.16
CA GLU A 301 11.70 -7.69 -14.54
C GLU A 301 12.32 -8.90 -13.80
N SER A 302 13.25 -9.60 -14.42
CA SER A 302 13.94 -10.77 -13.84
C SER A 302 14.78 -10.38 -12.61
N PHE A 303 15.45 -9.25 -12.65
CA PHE A 303 16.21 -8.73 -11.51
C PHE A 303 15.27 -8.37 -10.34
N MET A 304 14.15 -7.69 -10.61
CA MET A 304 13.13 -7.44 -9.60
C MET A 304 12.66 -8.73 -8.94
N ASP A 305 12.35 -9.76 -9.72
CA ASP A 305 11.89 -11.03 -9.18
C ASP A 305 12.96 -11.69 -8.30
N SER A 306 14.24 -11.61 -8.67
CA SER A 306 15.34 -12.18 -7.87
C SER A 306 15.42 -11.53 -6.47
N LEU A 307 15.16 -10.23 -6.34
CA LEU A 307 15.16 -9.52 -5.05
C LEU A 307 14.08 -10.04 -4.08
N ILE A 308 12.97 -10.61 -4.59
CA ILE A 308 11.95 -11.23 -3.73
C ILE A 308 12.45 -12.55 -3.13
N TYR A 309 13.14 -13.37 -3.94
CA TYR A 309 13.54 -14.72 -3.54
C TYR A 309 14.80 -14.76 -2.68
N GLU A 310 15.58 -13.70 -2.59
CA GLU A 310 16.72 -13.61 -1.69
C GLU A 310 16.28 -13.64 -0.23
N LYS A 311 16.33 -14.82 0.37
CA LYS A 311 16.09 -15.04 1.80
C LYS A 311 17.33 -14.60 2.58
N GLY A 312 17.19 -13.49 3.33
CA GLY A 312 18.21 -13.09 4.29
C GLY A 312 18.77 -11.68 4.13
N ASP A 313 18.45 -10.98 3.04
CA ASP A 313 18.83 -9.58 2.90
C ASP A 313 17.94 -8.68 3.77
N ASP A 314 18.60 -7.72 4.41
CA ASP A 314 17.92 -6.67 5.17
C ASP A 314 17.02 -5.86 4.20
N ASN A 315 15.80 -5.56 4.62
CA ASN A 315 14.85 -4.76 3.85
C ASN A 315 15.43 -3.40 3.40
N ASN A 316 16.46 -2.88 4.06
CA ASN A 316 17.18 -1.68 3.67
C ASN A 316 17.98 -1.91 2.37
N ASN A 317 18.74 -3.00 2.27
CA ASN A 317 19.52 -3.33 1.08
C ASN A 317 18.59 -3.55 -0.12
N LYS A 318 17.47 -4.25 0.06
CA LYS A 318 16.46 -4.43 -0.98
C LYS A 318 15.85 -3.11 -1.43
N LEU A 319 15.63 -2.20 -0.49
CA LEU A 319 15.09 -0.87 -0.80
C LEU A 319 16.07 -0.04 -1.62
N GLU A 320 17.36 -0.08 -1.28
CA GLU A 320 18.41 0.60 -2.04
C GLU A 320 18.50 0.04 -3.46
N SER A 321 18.61 -1.27 -3.62
CA SER A 321 18.68 -1.92 -4.94
C SER A 321 17.46 -1.61 -5.82
N ILE A 322 16.26 -1.55 -5.25
CA ILE A 322 15.05 -1.25 -6.04
C ILE A 322 14.94 0.24 -6.39
N ILE A 323 15.53 1.14 -5.58
CA ILE A 323 15.62 2.56 -5.88
C ILE A 323 16.60 2.79 -7.02
N GLU A 324 17.78 2.17 -6.98
CA GLU A 324 18.79 2.23 -8.05
C GLU A 324 18.19 1.71 -9.37
N LEU A 325 17.54 0.56 -9.35
CA LEU A 325 16.86 0.03 -10.53
C LEU A 325 15.79 0.99 -11.07
N LYS A 326 15.04 1.63 -10.17
CA LYS A 326 14.02 2.60 -10.57
C LYS A 326 14.63 3.80 -11.28
N GLU A 327 15.75 4.33 -10.79
CA GLU A 327 16.47 5.43 -11.42
C GLU A 327 17.00 5.01 -12.80
N GLU A 328 17.56 3.81 -12.93
CA GLU A 328 18.01 3.24 -14.20
C GLU A 328 16.86 3.09 -15.20
N VAL A 329 15.71 2.59 -14.76
CA VAL A 329 14.51 2.45 -15.61
C VAL A 329 13.98 3.80 -16.07
N GLU A 330 13.93 4.81 -15.18
CA GLU A 330 13.50 6.17 -15.54
C GLU A 330 14.47 6.84 -16.53
N GLU A 331 15.77 6.56 -16.47
CA GLU A 331 16.78 7.16 -17.36
C GLU A 331 16.86 6.47 -18.73
N TYR A 332 16.81 5.13 -18.79
CA TYR A 332 17.13 4.37 -20.00
C TYR A 332 15.95 3.65 -20.65
N ILE A 333 14.86 3.44 -19.96
CA ILE A 333 13.75 2.61 -20.45
C ILE A 333 12.47 3.44 -20.66
N CYS A 334 12.16 4.34 -19.78
CA CYS A 334 10.99 5.24 -19.87
C CYS A 334 11.36 6.60 -20.41
#